data_45c1739d4a7a143b39c9062a499695b9
#
_entry.id   45c1739d4a7a143b39c9062a499695b9
#
_cell.length_a   1.000
_cell.length_b   1.000
_cell.length_c   1.000
_cell.angle_alpha   90.00
_cell.angle_beta   90.00
_cell.angle_gamma   90.00
#
_symmetry.space_group_name_H-M   'P 1'
#
loop_
_entity.id
_entity.type
_entity.pdbx_description
1 polymer ?
#
loop_
_entity_poly.entity_id
_entity_poly.type
_entity_poly.pdbx_seq_one_letter_code
_entity_poly.pdbx_strand_id
1 'polypeptide(L)'
;MKIHEYQGKKLFREAGVPVPRGIVATSPEEAAAAYNELGGSLAVVKSQIHAGGRGKGTFKDNPDQRGVVLVRSADEARQNAERMLGKTLVTIQTGDEGKQVNTLFVEEGLDIARELYLGIVVDRETHCPVLIMSSEGGMEIEVVAEKSPEKILREHFDADMGLLPFQARNLAFALGMEGATVRAAEKFLTKICKFFVDNDCSMCEINPLIVTGDGQLVALDAKVTFDENALFRHKDFELLRDLTEEEPAEVKAQKAGLSYVKLDGNIGCLVNGAGLAMSTMDLIKLHGGEPANFLDVGGGASVEAVTEAFRIILDDKNVKAVLVNIFGGIMKCDVIVEALMTAYDKVGFEVPLVVRLEGTNVEKARQMLEESGKDIITASDLTDAAKKVVGSIS
;
A
#
# COMPACT_ATOMS: atom_id res chain seq x y z
N MET A 1 0.10 6.97 -0.20
CA MET A 1 -0.52 6.84 1.13
C MET A 1 -1.91 6.21 0.97
N LYS A 2 -2.19 5.08 1.64
CA LYS A 2 -3.50 4.41 1.66
C LYS A 2 -4.36 4.99 2.77
N ILE A 3 -5.70 4.92 2.60
CA ILE A 3 -6.66 5.32 3.64
C ILE A 3 -7.73 4.23 3.82
N HIS A 4 -8.44 4.27 4.95
CA HIS A 4 -9.56 3.35 5.22
C HIS A 4 -10.77 3.61 4.31
N GLU A 5 -11.60 2.58 4.10
CA GLU A 5 -12.82 2.66 3.30
C GLU A 5 -13.75 3.80 3.76
N TYR A 6 -13.99 3.94 5.06
CA TYR A 6 -14.87 4.99 5.58
C TYR A 6 -14.35 6.40 5.29
N GLN A 7 -13.01 6.59 5.28
CA GLN A 7 -12.37 7.85 4.93
C GLN A 7 -12.52 8.13 3.43
N GLY A 8 -12.26 7.13 2.59
CA GLY A 8 -12.47 7.21 1.14
C GLY A 8 -13.92 7.57 0.80
N LYS A 9 -14.89 6.90 1.42
CA LYS A 9 -16.32 7.20 1.23
C LYS A 9 -16.73 8.60 1.71
N LYS A 10 -16.10 9.10 2.78
CA LYS A 10 -16.30 10.49 3.20
C LYS A 10 -15.87 11.46 2.11
N LEU A 11 -14.67 11.27 1.55
CA LEU A 11 -14.16 12.10 0.47
C LEU A 11 -14.99 11.97 -0.82
N PHE A 12 -15.47 10.76 -1.15
CA PHE A 12 -16.40 10.54 -2.27
C PHE A 12 -17.68 11.34 -2.09
N ARG A 13 -18.27 11.31 -0.90
CA ARG A 13 -19.48 12.08 -0.58
C ARG A 13 -19.26 13.58 -0.73
N GLU A 14 -18.13 14.10 -0.26
CA GLU A 14 -17.75 15.51 -0.40
C GLU A 14 -17.57 15.90 -1.87
N ALA A 15 -17.05 14.99 -2.71
CA ALA A 15 -16.97 15.16 -4.17
C ALA A 15 -18.32 14.94 -4.90
N GLY A 16 -19.37 14.60 -4.16
CA GLY A 16 -20.70 14.33 -4.71
C GLY A 16 -20.83 12.99 -5.44
N VAL A 17 -19.91 12.03 -5.20
CA VAL A 17 -20.03 10.64 -5.65
C VAL A 17 -20.97 9.91 -4.69
N PRO A 18 -22.02 9.23 -5.19
CA PRO A 18 -22.97 8.50 -4.35
C PRO A 18 -22.31 7.35 -3.59
N VAL A 19 -22.49 7.34 -2.27
CA VAL A 19 -22.06 6.30 -1.33
C VAL A 19 -23.18 6.03 -0.34
N PRO A 20 -23.29 4.82 0.25
CA PRO A 20 -24.23 4.54 1.32
C PRO A 20 -23.99 5.44 2.54
N ARG A 21 -25.03 5.66 3.36
CA ARG A 21 -24.82 6.25 4.68
C ARG A 21 -24.09 5.26 5.57
N GLY A 22 -23.12 5.73 6.35
CA GLY A 22 -22.38 4.88 7.24
C GLY A 22 -21.78 5.67 8.39
N ILE A 23 -21.54 4.98 9.51
CA ILE A 23 -21.07 5.52 10.78
C ILE A 23 -19.90 4.66 11.26
N VAL A 24 -18.84 5.30 11.69
CA VAL A 24 -17.67 4.64 12.28
C VAL A 24 -17.99 4.21 13.71
N ALA A 25 -17.51 3.04 14.09
CA ALA A 25 -17.64 2.50 15.45
C ALA A 25 -16.29 1.90 15.90
N THR A 26 -15.89 2.25 17.12
CA THR A 26 -14.67 1.77 17.79
C THR A 26 -14.98 0.94 19.05
N SER A 27 -16.28 0.82 19.36
CA SER A 27 -16.78 -0.03 20.43
C SER A 27 -18.05 -0.78 19.98
N PRO A 28 -18.42 -1.89 20.67
CA PRO A 28 -19.65 -2.60 20.41
C PRO A 28 -20.91 -1.73 20.61
N GLU A 29 -20.89 -0.85 21.60
CA GLU A 29 -21.97 0.07 21.92
C GLU A 29 -22.16 1.10 20.80
N GLU A 30 -21.07 1.64 20.25
CA GLU A 30 -21.12 2.54 19.09
C GLU A 30 -21.64 1.85 17.85
N ALA A 31 -21.33 0.58 17.62
CA ALA A 31 -21.87 -0.19 16.50
C ALA A 31 -23.40 -0.38 16.61
N ALA A 32 -23.91 -0.66 17.81
CA ALA A 32 -25.35 -0.74 18.09
C ALA A 32 -26.03 0.63 17.91
N ALA A 33 -25.41 1.70 18.40
CA ALA A 33 -25.92 3.07 18.22
C ALA A 33 -25.95 3.47 16.74
N ALA A 34 -24.90 3.14 15.98
CA ALA A 34 -24.83 3.39 14.54
C ALA A 34 -25.95 2.69 13.76
N TYR A 35 -26.24 1.42 14.09
CA TYR A 35 -27.37 0.70 13.50
C TYR A 35 -28.70 1.43 13.73
N ASN A 36 -28.96 1.87 14.95
CA ASN A 36 -30.19 2.58 15.30
C ASN A 36 -30.28 3.94 14.58
N GLU A 37 -29.17 4.68 14.46
CA GLU A 37 -29.11 5.99 13.80
C GLU A 37 -29.35 5.86 12.28
N LEU A 38 -28.84 4.80 11.65
CA LEU A 38 -29.10 4.52 10.24
C LEU A 38 -30.59 4.24 9.96
N GLY A 39 -31.32 3.69 10.92
CA GLY A 39 -32.79 3.60 10.90
C GLY A 39 -33.37 2.59 9.91
N GLY A 40 -32.54 1.73 9.30
CA GLY A 40 -32.95 0.70 8.34
C GLY A 40 -33.24 -0.65 9.01
N SER A 41 -33.84 -1.57 8.26
CA SER A 41 -34.05 -2.96 8.68
C SER A 41 -32.83 -3.86 8.43
N LEU A 42 -31.85 -3.36 7.70
CA LEU A 42 -30.62 -4.04 7.30
C LEU A 42 -29.46 -3.07 7.33
N ALA A 43 -28.38 -3.47 7.99
CA ALA A 43 -27.09 -2.79 7.92
C ALA A 43 -25.95 -3.78 7.69
N VAL A 44 -24.78 -3.26 7.35
CA VAL A 44 -23.56 -4.04 7.13
C VAL A 44 -22.48 -3.56 8.10
N VAL A 45 -21.95 -4.46 8.90
CA VAL A 45 -20.78 -4.18 9.77
C VAL A 45 -19.51 -4.60 9.03
N LYS A 46 -18.61 -3.66 8.78
CA LYS A 46 -17.39 -3.86 7.97
C LYS A 46 -16.14 -3.57 8.79
N SER A 47 -15.25 -4.54 8.93
CA SER A 47 -13.90 -4.32 9.48
C SER A 47 -13.13 -3.32 8.63
N GLN A 48 -12.42 -2.38 9.25
CA GLN A 48 -11.63 -1.38 8.58
C GLN A 48 -10.14 -1.75 8.70
N ILE A 49 -9.56 -2.25 7.62
CA ILE A 49 -8.13 -2.55 7.44
C ILE A 49 -7.70 -2.16 6.03
N HIS A 50 -6.42 -1.88 5.82
CA HIS A 50 -5.87 -1.53 4.50
C HIS A 50 -5.66 -2.75 3.58
N ALA A 51 -6.58 -3.71 3.62
CA ALA A 51 -6.57 -4.90 2.77
C ALA A 51 -7.95 -5.21 2.21
N GLY A 52 -7.97 -5.69 0.99
CA GLY A 52 -9.17 -6.23 0.34
C GLY A 52 -9.51 -7.65 0.80
N GLY A 53 -10.64 -8.18 0.26
CA GLY A 53 -11.07 -9.55 0.54
C GLY A 53 -11.70 -9.77 1.92
N ARG A 54 -12.03 -8.72 2.65
CA ARG A 54 -12.60 -8.76 4.03
C ARG A 54 -13.87 -9.60 4.13
N GLY A 55 -14.72 -9.60 3.09
CA GLY A 55 -15.95 -10.40 3.06
C GLY A 55 -15.72 -11.91 3.03
N LYS A 56 -14.58 -12.36 2.48
CA LYS A 56 -14.14 -13.76 2.46
C LYS A 56 -13.14 -14.07 3.57
N GLY A 57 -12.52 -13.05 4.16
CA GLY A 57 -11.55 -13.15 5.25
C GLY A 57 -12.18 -13.73 6.53
N THR A 58 -11.34 -14.31 7.38
CA THR A 58 -11.72 -14.94 8.64
C THR A 58 -10.85 -14.45 9.79
N PHE A 59 -11.38 -14.49 11.01
CA PHE A 59 -10.59 -14.13 12.19
C PHE A 59 -9.79 -15.34 12.70
N LYS A 60 -8.54 -15.11 13.13
CA LYS A 60 -7.63 -16.17 13.64
C LYS A 60 -8.25 -16.97 14.78
N ASP A 61 -8.93 -16.31 15.69
CA ASP A 61 -9.55 -16.91 16.86
C ASP A 61 -11.01 -17.35 16.63
N ASN A 62 -11.60 -17.01 15.47
CA ASN A 62 -12.95 -17.40 15.09
C ASN A 62 -13.08 -17.53 13.56
N PRO A 63 -12.77 -18.70 12.97
CA PRO A 63 -12.82 -18.92 11.54
C PRO A 63 -14.21 -18.79 10.89
N ASP A 64 -15.28 -18.86 11.68
CA ASP A 64 -16.65 -18.68 11.18
C ASP A 64 -17.05 -17.21 11.09
N GLN A 65 -16.35 -16.31 11.78
CA GLN A 65 -16.59 -14.88 11.72
C GLN A 65 -15.97 -14.27 10.46
N ARG A 66 -16.76 -13.50 9.73
CA ARG A 66 -16.31 -12.75 8.54
C ARG A 66 -16.01 -11.30 8.87
N GLY A 67 -15.12 -10.66 8.07
CA GLY A 67 -14.79 -9.25 8.23
C GLY A 67 -15.88 -8.29 7.71
N VAL A 68 -16.90 -8.80 7.00
CA VAL A 68 -18.09 -8.07 6.55
C VAL A 68 -19.31 -8.92 6.86
N VAL A 69 -20.27 -8.39 7.62
CA VAL A 69 -21.46 -9.13 8.10
C VAL A 69 -22.71 -8.28 7.99
N LEU A 70 -23.79 -8.89 7.48
CA LEU A 70 -25.11 -8.31 7.46
C LEU A 70 -25.76 -8.45 8.85
N VAL A 71 -26.37 -7.38 9.34
CA VAL A 71 -27.05 -7.32 10.64
C VAL A 71 -28.45 -6.70 10.50
N ARG A 72 -29.40 -7.22 11.30
CA ARG A 72 -30.80 -6.81 11.27
C ARG A 72 -31.30 -6.23 12.59
N SER A 73 -30.41 -6.09 13.56
CA SER A 73 -30.74 -5.48 14.85
C SER A 73 -29.50 -4.81 15.45
N ALA A 74 -29.71 -3.89 16.38
CA ALA A 74 -28.65 -3.27 17.16
C ALA A 74 -27.88 -4.31 17.99
N ASP A 75 -28.56 -5.32 18.51
CA ASP A 75 -27.93 -6.42 19.26
C ASP A 75 -27.01 -7.27 18.38
N GLU A 76 -27.42 -7.58 17.14
CA GLU A 76 -26.53 -8.26 16.18
C GLU A 76 -25.32 -7.39 15.81
N ALA A 77 -25.49 -6.09 15.63
CA ALA A 77 -24.40 -5.17 15.36
C ALA A 77 -23.39 -5.15 16.53
N ARG A 78 -23.86 -5.06 17.77
CA ARG A 78 -23.05 -5.13 18.98
C ARG A 78 -22.28 -6.44 19.08
N GLN A 79 -22.95 -7.59 18.96
CA GLN A 79 -22.35 -8.91 19.05
C GLN A 79 -21.27 -9.16 17.99
N ASN A 80 -21.50 -8.70 16.74
CA ASN A 80 -20.50 -8.82 15.69
C ASN A 80 -19.33 -7.88 15.96
N ALA A 81 -19.55 -6.67 16.46
CA ALA A 81 -18.49 -5.75 16.85
C ALA A 81 -17.61 -6.35 17.98
N GLU A 82 -18.18 -7.00 19.00
CA GLU A 82 -17.46 -7.72 20.06
C GLU A 82 -16.54 -8.83 19.50
N ARG A 83 -16.97 -9.51 18.43
CA ARG A 83 -16.23 -10.59 17.79
C ARG A 83 -15.15 -10.10 16.84
N MET A 84 -15.22 -8.84 16.37
CA MET A 84 -14.32 -8.28 15.37
C MET A 84 -13.28 -7.33 15.96
N LEU A 85 -13.68 -6.43 16.90
CA LEU A 85 -12.78 -5.42 17.46
C LEU A 85 -11.66 -6.04 18.29
N GLY A 86 -10.43 -5.54 18.07
CA GLY A 86 -9.23 -6.03 18.72
C GLY A 86 -8.74 -7.40 18.22
N LYS A 87 -9.44 -8.02 17.27
CA LYS A 87 -9.12 -9.35 16.72
C LYS A 87 -8.36 -9.24 15.39
N THR A 88 -7.63 -10.29 15.03
CA THR A 88 -6.83 -10.35 13.80
C THR A 88 -7.64 -10.96 12.67
N LEU A 89 -7.92 -10.16 11.64
CA LEU A 89 -8.58 -10.57 10.41
C LEU A 89 -7.51 -11.01 9.39
N VAL A 90 -7.67 -12.23 8.87
CA VAL A 90 -6.84 -12.81 7.82
C VAL A 90 -7.60 -12.76 6.50
N THR A 91 -6.98 -12.19 5.49
CA THR A 91 -7.49 -12.17 4.11
C THR A 91 -6.41 -12.64 3.15
N ILE A 92 -6.74 -12.86 1.89
CA ILE A 92 -5.76 -13.22 0.87
C ILE A 92 -4.66 -12.15 0.71
N GLN A 93 -4.98 -10.87 0.97
CA GLN A 93 -4.05 -9.75 0.83
C GLN A 93 -3.19 -9.51 2.09
N THR A 94 -3.65 -9.94 3.28
CA THR A 94 -2.86 -9.80 4.53
C THR A 94 -1.90 -10.96 4.76
N GLY A 95 -2.03 -12.05 3.99
CA GLY A 95 -1.34 -13.29 4.31
C GLY A 95 -1.75 -13.86 5.67
N ASP A 96 -1.01 -14.89 6.13
CA ASP A 96 -1.31 -15.60 7.39
C ASP A 96 -1.12 -14.73 8.65
N GLU A 97 -0.34 -13.65 8.57
CA GLU A 97 -0.16 -12.72 9.69
C GLU A 97 -1.44 -11.97 10.02
N GLY A 98 -2.24 -11.64 9.02
CA GLY A 98 -3.47 -10.88 9.19
C GLY A 98 -3.23 -9.44 9.63
N LYS A 99 -4.34 -8.71 9.87
CA LYS A 99 -4.32 -7.34 10.44
C LYS A 99 -5.31 -7.24 11.59
N GLN A 100 -4.93 -6.51 12.63
CA GLN A 100 -5.81 -6.25 13.76
C GLN A 100 -6.89 -5.26 13.38
N VAL A 101 -8.14 -5.56 13.72
CA VAL A 101 -9.29 -4.69 13.45
C VAL A 101 -9.50 -3.75 14.63
N ASN A 102 -9.16 -2.48 14.46
CA ASN A 102 -9.33 -1.45 15.50
C ASN A 102 -10.59 -0.59 15.29
N THR A 103 -11.15 -0.63 14.08
CA THR A 103 -12.26 0.23 13.67
C THR A 103 -13.24 -0.57 12.82
N LEU A 104 -14.51 -0.31 13.01
CA LEU A 104 -15.61 -0.82 12.20
C LEU A 104 -16.33 0.32 11.49
N PHE A 105 -16.93 0.01 10.35
CA PHE A 105 -17.84 0.88 9.64
C PHE A 105 -19.21 0.21 9.53
N VAL A 106 -20.22 0.80 10.13
CA VAL A 106 -21.59 0.32 10.07
C VAL A 106 -22.31 1.11 8.99
N GLU A 107 -22.80 0.42 7.98
CA GLU A 107 -23.32 1.02 6.76
C GLU A 107 -24.75 0.53 6.48
N GLU A 108 -25.60 1.39 5.92
CA GLU A 108 -26.96 0.99 5.52
C GLU A 108 -26.92 -0.10 4.43
N GLY A 109 -27.81 -1.07 4.54
CA GLY A 109 -28.02 -2.06 3.49
C GLY A 109 -28.73 -1.45 2.29
N LEU A 110 -28.26 -1.80 1.08
CA LEU A 110 -28.85 -1.34 -0.17
C LEU A 110 -29.42 -2.51 -0.98
N ASP A 111 -30.40 -2.20 -1.84
CA ASP A 111 -30.93 -3.12 -2.84
C ASP A 111 -29.97 -3.16 -4.04
N ILE A 112 -29.33 -4.30 -4.25
CA ILE A 112 -28.31 -4.51 -5.28
C ILE A 112 -28.92 -5.24 -6.47
N ALA A 113 -29.11 -4.54 -7.59
CA ALA A 113 -29.57 -5.15 -8.84
C ALA A 113 -28.38 -5.73 -9.65
N ARG A 114 -27.21 -5.05 -9.64
CA ARG A 114 -25.98 -5.48 -10.35
C ARG A 114 -24.75 -5.03 -9.59
N GLU A 115 -23.72 -5.85 -9.65
CA GLU A 115 -22.38 -5.51 -9.18
C GLU A 115 -21.43 -5.33 -10.35
N LEU A 116 -20.61 -4.29 -10.28
CA LEU A 116 -19.62 -3.90 -11.30
C LEU A 116 -18.28 -3.68 -10.62
N TYR A 117 -17.22 -3.76 -11.39
CA TYR A 117 -15.89 -3.31 -10.98
C TYR A 117 -15.60 -1.93 -11.57
N LEU A 118 -14.97 -1.07 -10.79
CA LEU A 118 -14.38 0.19 -11.25
C LEU A 118 -13.01 0.38 -10.63
N GLY A 119 -12.02 0.67 -11.45
CA GLY A 119 -10.66 1.07 -11.04
C GLY A 119 -10.17 2.27 -11.85
N ILE A 120 -9.40 3.16 -11.22
CA ILE A 120 -8.72 4.25 -11.89
C ILE A 120 -7.25 4.21 -11.45
N VAL A 121 -6.35 4.18 -12.41
CA VAL A 121 -4.90 4.21 -12.21
C VAL A 121 -4.25 5.09 -13.27
N VAL A 122 -2.98 5.45 -13.07
CA VAL A 122 -2.19 6.09 -14.12
C VAL A 122 -1.56 4.99 -14.99
N ASP A 123 -1.88 5.00 -16.27
CA ASP A 123 -1.24 4.13 -17.26
C ASP A 123 0.16 4.67 -17.59
N ARG A 124 1.18 3.87 -17.33
CA ARG A 124 2.58 4.26 -17.52
C ARG A 124 3.02 4.27 -18.97
N GLU A 125 2.33 3.57 -19.86
CA GLU A 125 2.66 3.54 -21.29
C GLU A 125 2.15 4.80 -21.99
N THR A 126 0.93 5.21 -21.65
CA THR A 126 0.29 6.38 -22.26
C THR A 126 0.47 7.66 -21.47
N HIS A 127 0.96 7.57 -20.23
CA HIS A 127 1.12 8.67 -19.26
C HIS A 127 -0.21 9.39 -18.95
N CYS A 128 -1.33 8.70 -19.08
CA CYS A 128 -2.67 9.22 -18.83
C CYS A 128 -3.39 8.41 -17.77
N PRO A 129 -4.34 9.00 -17.02
CA PRO A 129 -5.26 8.24 -16.20
C PRO A 129 -6.12 7.32 -17.08
N VAL A 130 -6.36 6.10 -16.62
CA VAL A 130 -7.21 5.12 -17.27
C VAL A 130 -8.31 4.67 -16.30
N LEU A 131 -9.55 4.77 -16.73
CA LEU A 131 -10.71 4.20 -16.08
C LEU A 131 -10.89 2.77 -16.57
N ILE A 132 -10.90 1.83 -15.65
CA ILE A 132 -11.07 0.39 -15.91
C ILE A 132 -12.42 -0.02 -15.32
N MET A 133 -13.26 -0.68 -16.11
CA MET A 133 -14.56 -1.17 -15.67
C MET A 133 -14.77 -2.61 -16.12
N SER A 134 -15.56 -3.36 -15.33
CA SER A 134 -16.02 -4.70 -15.71
C SER A 134 -17.42 -4.97 -15.18
N SER A 135 -18.16 -5.84 -15.89
CA SER A 135 -19.44 -6.41 -15.43
C SER A 135 -19.26 -7.44 -14.29
N GLU A 136 -18.04 -7.83 -13.99
CA GLU A 136 -17.69 -8.83 -12.96
C GLU A 136 -17.30 -8.12 -11.66
N GLY A 137 -18.28 -7.56 -10.95
CA GLY A 137 -18.08 -6.95 -9.63
C GLY A 137 -17.93 -7.99 -8.52
N GLY A 138 -17.32 -7.60 -7.38
CA GLY A 138 -17.11 -8.47 -6.22
C GLY A 138 -16.06 -9.58 -6.43
N MET A 139 -15.35 -9.56 -7.56
CA MET A 139 -14.25 -10.48 -7.89
C MET A 139 -12.91 -9.74 -7.98
N GLU A 140 -11.81 -10.46 -7.78
CA GLU A 140 -10.46 -9.93 -8.04
C GLU A 140 -10.31 -9.66 -9.54
N ILE A 141 -9.95 -8.42 -9.89
CA ILE A 141 -9.88 -8.00 -11.31
C ILE A 141 -8.78 -8.75 -12.07
N GLU A 142 -7.73 -9.18 -11.39
CA GLU A 142 -6.65 -10.00 -11.94
C GLU A 142 -7.17 -11.35 -12.44
N VAL A 143 -8.10 -11.95 -11.71
CA VAL A 143 -8.76 -13.21 -12.13
C VAL A 143 -9.64 -12.98 -13.35
N VAL A 144 -10.31 -11.83 -13.43
CA VAL A 144 -11.11 -11.46 -14.61
C VAL A 144 -10.18 -11.23 -15.81
N ALA A 145 -9.04 -10.54 -15.60
CA ALA A 145 -8.05 -10.29 -16.63
C ALA A 145 -7.45 -11.57 -17.23
N GLU A 146 -7.26 -12.60 -16.39
CA GLU A 146 -6.73 -13.90 -16.83
C GLU A 146 -7.78 -14.74 -17.57
N LYS A 147 -9.02 -14.80 -17.05
CA LYS A 147 -10.05 -15.73 -17.54
C LYS A 147 -10.97 -15.13 -18.60
N SER A 148 -11.21 -13.84 -18.58
CA SER A 148 -12.20 -13.15 -19.42
C SER A 148 -11.76 -11.71 -19.72
N PRO A 149 -10.58 -11.51 -20.36
CA PRO A 149 -10.03 -10.16 -20.61
C PRO A 149 -10.95 -9.27 -21.45
N GLU A 150 -11.82 -9.86 -22.27
CA GLU A 150 -12.82 -9.15 -23.08
C GLU A 150 -13.89 -8.43 -22.25
N LYS A 151 -14.06 -8.81 -20.97
CA LYS A 151 -14.98 -8.15 -20.02
C LYS A 151 -14.38 -6.92 -19.35
N ILE A 152 -13.10 -6.64 -19.59
CA ILE A 152 -12.40 -5.48 -19.06
C ILE A 152 -12.43 -4.35 -20.09
N LEU A 153 -13.18 -3.32 -19.76
CA LEU A 153 -13.25 -2.09 -20.54
C LEU A 153 -12.23 -1.10 -20.00
N ARG A 154 -11.53 -0.41 -20.89
CA ARG A 154 -10.55 0.63 -20.56
C ARG A 154 -10.85 1.90 -21.33
N GLU A 155 -10.85 3.02 -20.63
CA GLU A 155 -11.06 4.34 -21.21
C GLU A 155 -10.02 5.31 -20.65
N HIS A 156 -9.10 5.77 -21.48
CA HIS A 156 -8.14 6.78 -21.12
C HIS A 156 -8.79 8.16 -21.14
N PHE A 157 -8.44 9.01 -20.20
CA PHE A 157 -8.94 10.38 -20.18
C PHE A 157 -7.83 11.37 -19.87
N ASP A 158 -7.98 12.58 -20.37
CA ASP A 158 -7.04 13.66 -20.13
C ASP A 158 -7.20 14.20 -18.70
N ALA A 159 -6.09 14.42 -17.98
CA ALA A 159 -6.12 14.87 -16.60
C ALA A 159 -6.70 16.29 -16.45
N ASP A 160 -6.46 17.18 -17.41
CA ASP A 160 -6.94 18.57 -17.37
C ASP A 160 -8.43 18.68 -17.76
N MET A 161 -8.84 17.88 -18.76
CA MET A 161 -10.24 17.89 -19.25
C MET A 161 -11.16 16.97 -18.47
N GLY A 162 -10.62 15.98 -17.77
CA GLY A 162 -11.37 14.91 -17.12
C GLY A 162 -12.01 13.92 -18.11
N LEU A 163 -12.78 12.98 -17.60
CA LEU A 163 -13.56 12.04 -18.41
C LEU A 163 -14.72 12.79 -19.10
N LEU A 164 -14.74 12.75 -20.42
CA LEU A 164 -15.77 13.45 -21.19
C LEU A 164 -17.11 12.68 -21.15
N PRO A 165 -18.27 13.40 -21.21
CA PRO A 165 -19.60 12.77 -21.11
C PRO A 165 -19.85 11.64 -22.12
N PHE A 166 -19.31 11.75 -23.35
CA PHE A 166 -19.48 10.70 -24.35
C PHE A 166 -18.68 9.44 -24.02
N GLN A 167 -17.48 9.57 -23.44
CA GLN A 167 -16.67 8.45 -22.98
C GLN A 167 -17.40 7.68 -21.87
N ALA A 168 -17.94 8.39 -20.89
CA ALA A 168 -18.74 7.79 -19.82
C ALA A 168 -19.97 7.06 -20.35
N ARG A 169 -20.69 7.63 -21.35
CA ARG A 169 -21.83 6.97 -21.98
C ARG A 169 -21.44 5.72 -22.76
N ASN A 170 -20.32 5.76 -23.50
CA ASN A 170 -19.81 4.59 -24.22
C ASN A 170 -19.54 3.41 -23.28
N LEU A 171 -18.89 3.66 -22.13
CA LEU A 171 -18.69 2.65 -21.10
C LEU A 171 -20.01 2.12 -20.53
N ALA A 172 -20.96 3.01 -20.23
CA ALA A 172 -22.29 2.61 -19.73
C ALA A 172 -23.01 1.69 -20.72
N PHE A 173 -23.01 2.02 -22.01
CA PHE A 173 -23.61 1.16 -23.06
C PHE A 173 -22.86 -0.16 -23.21
N ALA A 174 -21.51 -0.15 -23.17
CA ALA A 174 -20.72 -1.37 -23.24
C ALA A 174 -20.98 -2.32 -22.05
N LEU A 175 -21.33 -1.75 -20.89
CA LEU A 175 -21.77 -2.50 -19.70
C LEU A 175 -23.26 -2.89 -19.74
N GLY A 176 -23.97 -2.63 -20.86
CA GLY A 176 -25.38 -2.97 -21.02
C GLY A 176 -26.32 -2.13 -20.17
N MET A 177 -25.98 -0.89 -19.85
CA MET A 177 -26.86 0.05 -19.19
C MET A 177 -27.79 0.73 -20.21
N GLU A 178 -28.98 1.08 -19.79
CA GLU A 178 -30.01 1.69 -20.65
C GLU A 178 -30.72 2.86 -19.95
N GLY A 179 -31.34 3.72 -20.73
CA GLY A 179 -32.26 4.74 -20.25
C GLY A 179 -31.67 5.70 -19.21
N ALA A 180 -32.30 5.78 -18.05
CA ALA A 180 -31.95 6.68 -16.98
C ALA A 180 -30.59 6.27 -16.31
N THR A 181 -30.29 4.97 -16.29
CA THR A 181 -29.06 4.42 -15.70
C THR A 181 -27.81 4.90 -16.45
N VAL A 182 -27.87 5.10 -17.79
CA VAL A 182 -26.76 5.69 -18.56
C VAL A 182 -26.45 7.10 -18.08
N ARG A 183 -27.47 7.91 -17.78
CA ARG A 183 -27.27 9.28 -17.26
C ARG A 183 -26.74 9.28 -15.83
N ALA A 184 -27.16 8.32 -15.00
CA ALA A 184 -26.61 8.13 -13.66
C ALA A 184 -25.14 7.71 -13.74
N ALA A 185 -24.79 6.79 -14.64
CA ALA A 185 -23.41 6.37 -14.90
C ALA A 185 -22.55 7.54 -15.39
N GLU A 186 -23.01 8.32 -16.36
CA GLU A 186 -22.29 9.52 -16.85
C GLU A 186 -21.92 10.45 -15.68
N LYS A 187 -22.88 10.78 -14.83
CA LYS A 187 -22.68 11.65 -13.67
C LYS A 187 -21.73 11.04 -12.64
N PHE A 188 -21.84 9.74 -12.38
CA PHE A 188 -20.98 9.04 -11.45
C PHE A 188 -19.54 9.00 -11.95
N LEU A 189 -19.34 8.53 -13.19
CA LEU A 189 -18.02 8.33 -13.78
C LEU A 189 -17.24 9.64 -13.95
N THR A 190 -17.92 10.70 -14.40
CA THR A 190 -17.27 12.02 -14.52
C THR A 190 -16.83 12.56 -13.15
N LYS A 191 -17.62 12.36 -12.09
CA LYS A 191 -17.28 12.82 -10.75
C LYS A 191 -16.14 12.02 -10.14
N ILE A 192 -16.13 10.69 -10.28
CA ILE A 192 -15.07 9.86 -9.69
C ILE A 192 -13.72 10.06 -10.41
N CYS A 193 -13.73 10.27 -11.75
CA CYS A 193 -12.53 10.62 -12.50
C CYS A 193 -12.01 12.01 -12.11
N LYS A 194 -12.92 12.98 -11.90
CA LYS A 194 -12.53 14.29 -11.38
C LYS A 194 -11.96 14.20 -9.96
N PHE A 195 -12.60 13.41 -9.07
CA PHE A 195 -12.09 13.14 -7.73
C PHE A 195 -10.65 12.58 -7.77
N PHE A 196 -10.40 11.61 -8.66
CA PHE A 196 -9.08 11.00 -8.83
C PHE A 196 -8.00 12.03 -9.13
N VAL A 197 -8.26 12.94 -10.06
CA VAL A 197 -7.30 13.97 -10.48
C VAL A 197 -7.16 15.06 -9.42
N ASP A 198 -8.27 15.62 -8.93
CA ASP A 198 -8.27 16.74 -7.97
C ASP A 198 -7.56 16.41 -6.66
N ASN A 199 -7.52 15.14 -6.28
CA ASN A 199 -6.93 14.68 -5.03
C ASN A 199 -5.59 13.93 -5.22
N ASP A 200 -4.97 14.03 -6.40
CA ASP A 200 -3.70 13.33 -6.69
C ASP A 200 -3.71 11.86 -6.30
N CYS A 201 -4.76 11.17 -6.66
CA CYS A 201 -4.82 9.73 -6.41
C CYS A 201 -3.85 9.00 -7.34
N SER A 202 -3.09 8.05 -6.80
CA SER A 202 -2.34 7.07 -7.59
C SER A 202 -3.18 5.84 -7.95
N MET A 203 -4.22 5.57 -7.15
CA MET A 203 -5.19 4.48 -7.38
C MET A 203 -6.51 4.80 -6.70
N CYS A 204 -7.60 4.51 -7.40
CA CYS A 204 -8.95 4.52 -6.85
C CYS A 204 -9.68 3.28 -7.35
N GLU A 205 -10.15 2.43 -6.41
CA GLU A 205 -10.87 1.20 -6.74
C GLU A 205 -12.20 1.16 -5.99
N ILE A 206 -13.24 0.77 -6.69
CA ILE A 206 -14.59 0.55 -6.16
C ILE A 206 -15.02 -0.86 -6.56
N ASN A 207 -15.01 -1.80 -5.62
CA ASN A 207 -15.31 -3.20 -5.87
C ASN A 207 -16.12 -3.83 -4.72
N PRO A 208 -17.47 -3.89 -4.87
CA PRO A 208 -18.23 -3.54 -6.06
C PRO A 208 -18.67 -2.07 -6.14
N LEU A 209 -18.76 -1.56 -7.36
CA LEU A 209 -19.67 -0.48 -7.73
C LEU A 209 -21.03 -1.13 -8.01
N ILE A 210 -22.11 -0.64 -7.41
CA ILE A 210 -23.42 -1.25 -7.60
C ILE A 210 -24.36 -0.39 -8.45
N VAL A 211 -25.25 -1.06 -9.15
CA VAL A 211 -26.48 -0.47 -9.70
C VAL A 211 -27.62 -0.92 -8.80
N THR A 212 -28.35 0.04 -8.25
CA THR A 212 -29.52 -0.22 -7.41
C THR A 212 -30.76 -0.57 -8.25
N GLY A 213 -31.83 -1.10 -7.61
CA GLY A 213 -33.09 -1.44 -8.30
C GLY A 213 -33.76 -0.27 -9.00
N ASP A 214 -33.51 0.98 -8.56
CA ASP A 214 -33.99 2.22 -9.20
C ASP A 214 -32.99 2.79 -10.23
N GLY A 215 -31.92 2.07 -10.53
CA GLY A 215 -30.95 2.41 -11.59
C GLY A 215 -29.91 3.46 -11.22
N GLN A 216 -29.70 3.75 -9.93
CA GLN A 216 -28.62 4.61 -9.47
C GLN A 216 -27.29 3.84 -9.35
N LEU A 217 -26.17 4.53 -9.56
CA LEU A 217 -24.84 3.99 -9.29
C LEU A 217 -24.38 4.44 -7.90
N VAL A 218 -23.89 3.50 -7.09
CA VAL A 218 -23.44 3.75 -5.72
C VAL A 218 -22.13 3.00 -5.46
N ALA A 219 -21.13 3.67 -4.91
CA ALA A 219 -19.86 3.04 -4.51
C ALA A 219 -20.07 2.29 -3.18
N LEU A 220 -20.13 0.96 -3.25
CA LEU A 220 -20.34 0.10 -2.07
C LEU A 220 -19.03 -0.21 -1.34
N ASP A 221 -17.89 -0.04 -1.97
CA ASP A 221 -16.55 -0.05 -1.38
C ASP A 221 -15.77 1.18 -1.83
N ALA A 222 -14.65 1.45 -1.18
CA ALA A 222 -13.73 2.52 -1.55
C ALA A 222 -12.31 2.17 -1.11
N LYS A 223 -11.42 1.97 -2.08
CA LYS A 223 -10.00 1.80 -1.86
C LYS A 223 -9.28 2.93 -2.58
N VAL A 224 -8.73 3.85 -1.82
CA VAL A 224 -8.09 5.05 -2.33
C VAL A 224 -6.64 5.08 -1.87
N THR A 225 -5.76 5.36 -2.80
CA THR A 225 -4.33 5.59 -2.53
C THR A 225 -3.93 6.92 -3.16
N PHE A 226 -3.38 7.81 -2.36
CA PHE A 226 -2.86 9.10 -2.81
C PHE A 226 -1.39 8.99 -3.23
N ASP A 227 -0.97 9.83 -4.16
CA ASP A 227 0.44 10.02 -4.48
C ASP A 227 1.12 10.75 -3.30
N GLU A 228 2.08 10.09 -2.65
CA GLU A 228 2.78 10.68 -1.51
C GLU A 228 3.62 11.90 -1.89
N ASN A 229 4.06 11.97 -3.16
CA ASN A 229 4.79 13.14 -3.65
C ASN A 229 3.91 14.39 -3.77
N ALA A 230 2.59 14.24 -3.77
CA ALA A 230 1.64 15.35 -3.84
C ALA A 230 1.08 15.79 -2.47
N LEU A 231 1.37 15.07 -1.38
CA LEU A 231 0.81 15.36 -0.04
C LEU A 231 1.14 16.75 0.47
N PHE A 232 2.24 17.37 0.01
CA PHE A 232 2.58 18.75 0.38
C PHE A 232 1.49 19.76 0.05
N ARG A 233 0.63 19.49 -0.93
CA ARG A 233 -0.53 20.31 -1.31
C ARG A 233 -1.86 19.83 -0.73
N HIS A 234 -1.87 18.65 -0.07
CA HIS A 234 -3.02 18.04 0.59
C HIS A 234 -2.73 17.78 2.08
N LYS A 235 -2.41 18.81 2.84
CA LYS A 235 -1.97 18.66 4.25
C LYS A 235 -3.01 17.96 5.13
N ASP A 236 -4.30 18.13 4.82
CA ASP A 236 -5.38 17.47 5.57
C ASP A 236 -5.40 15.96 5.39
N PHE A 237 -4.82 15.44 4.30
CA PHE A 237 -4.76 14.00 4.06
C PHE A 237 -3.76 13.30 4.97
N GLU A 238 -2.72 13.99 5.44
CA GLU A 238 -1.79 13.42 6.42
C GLU A 238 -2.50 12.98 7.71
N LEU A 239 -3.61 13.66 8.06
CA LEU A 239 -4.44 13.31 9.23
C LEU A 239 -5.26 12.03 9.03
N LEU A 240 -5.39 11.56 7.79
CA LEU A 240 -6.10 10.32 7.45
C LEU A 240 -5.18 9.08 7.54
N ARG A 241 -3.88 9.30 7.71
CA ARG A 241 -2.88 8.23 7.75
C ARG A 241 -3.03 7.38 9.01
N ASP A 242 -3.12 6.08 8.84
CA ASP A 242 -3.10 5.13 9.94
C ASP A 242 -1.76 4.37 9.95
N LEU A 243 -0.85 4.79 10.85
CA LEU A 243 0.47 4.19 10.98
C LEU A 243 0.42 2.75 11.51
N THR A 244 -0.69 2.30 12.10
CA THR A 244 -0.84 0.92 12.59
C THR A 244 -1.08 -0.07 11.44
N GLU A 245 -1.50 0.43 10.30
CA GLU A 245 -1.71 -0.34 9.08
C GLU A 245 -0.46 -0.45 8.19
N GLU A 246 0.55 0.40 8.44
CA GLU A 246 1.78 0.43 7.67
C GLU A 246 2.83 -0.56 8.21
N GLU A 247 3.86 -0.85 7.41
CA GLU A 247 5.01 -1.64 7.86
C GLU A 247 5.85 -0.84 8.86
N PRO A 248 6.04 -1.32 10.10
CA PRO A 248 6.74 -0.54 11.12
C PRO A 248 8.16 -0.11 10.73
N ALA A 249 8.86 -0.94 9.95
CA ALA A 249 10.20 -0.63 9.44
C ALA A 249 10.18 0.55 8.45
N GLU A 250 9.17 0.59 7.56
CA GLU A 250 8.99 1.68 6.58
C GLU A 250 8.64 3.00 7.30
N VAL A 251 7.79 2.93 8.31
CA VAL A 251 7.45 4.11 9.16
C VAL A 251 8.68 4.66 9.88
N LYS A 252 9.52 3.78 10.46
CA LYS A 252 10.79 4.19 11.10
C LYS A 252 11.73 4.84 10.10
N ALA A 253 11.89 4.22 8.93
CA ALA A 253 12.77 4.71 7.87
C ALA A 253 12.31 6.10 7.36
N GLN A 254 11.03 6.29 7.11
CA GLN A 254 10.48 7.56 6.66
C GLN A 254 10.75 8.69 7.68
N LYS A 255 10.60 8.42 8.99
CA LYS A 255 10.92 9.38 10.06
C LYS A 255 12.40 9.77 10.09
N ALA A 256 13.29 8.87 9.65
CA ALA A 256 14.72 9.11 9.53
C ALA A 256 15.11 9.72 8.16
N GLY A 257 14.16 10.02 7.27
CA GLY A 257 14.40 10.55 5.93
C GLY A 257 15.02 9.54 4.96
N LEU A 258 14.79 8.25 5.19
CA LEU A 258 15.28 7.13 4.38
C LEU A 258 14.17 6.61 3.46
N SER A 259 14.55 6.20 2.25
CA SER A 259 13.68 5.45 1.36
C SER A 259 13.89 3.96 1.61
N TYR A 260 12.90 3.29 2.19
CA TYR A 260 12.97 1.88 2.59
C TYR A 260 11.72 1.13 2.13
N VAL A 261 11.91 -0.09 1.63
CA VAL A 261 10.83 -1.04 1.35
C VAL A 261 11.25 -2.40 1.90
N LYS A 262 10.41 -3.01 2.73
CA LYS A 262 10.65 -4.35 3.25
C LYS A 262 10.39 -5.41 2.18
N LEU A 263 11.24 -6.44 2.13
CA LEU A 263 11.12 -7.61 1.27
C LEU A 263 11.25 -8.89 2.10
N ASP A 264 10.97 -10.04 1.48
CA ASP A 264 10.92 -11.34 2.19
C ASP A 264 12.27 -12.09 2.22
N GLY A 265 13.37 -11.43 1.88
CA GLY A 265 14.69 -12.05 1.80
C GLY A 265 15.43 -12.11 3.13
N ASN A 266 16.75 -12.43 3.02
CA ASN A 266 17.65 -12.63 4.16
C ASN A 266 18.98 -11.87 4.05
N ILE A 267 19.15 -11.04 3.02
CA ILE A 267 20.30 -10.18 2.82
C ILE A 267 19.87 -8.73 2.94
N GLY A 268 20.27 -8.05 4.02
CA GLY A 268 20.03 -6.63 4.20
C GLY A 268 20.86 -5.79 3.23
N CYS A 269 20.26 -4.77 2.63
CA CYS A 269 20.89 -3.88 1.67
C CYS A 269 20.89 -2.44 2.18
N LEU A 270 22.08 -1.79 2.20
CA LEU A 270 22.24 -0.37 2.45
C LEU A 270 23.01 0.24 1.26
N VAL A 271 22.34 1.10 0.51
CA VAL A 271 22.87 1.63 -0.75
C VAL A 271 22.57 3.13 -0.85
N ASN A 272 23.39 3.88 -1.57
CA ASN A 272 23.09 5.25 -1.92
C ASN A 272 22.69 5.39 -3.40
N GLY A 273 21.47 5.82 -3.62
CA GLY A 273 20.87 5.98 -4.93
C GLY A 273 19.99 4.79 -5.36
N ALA A 274 18.74 5.08 -5.70
CA ALA A 274 17.72 4.08 -5.99
C ALA A 274 18.10 3.12 -7.13
N GLY A 275 18.71 3.63 -8.21
CA GLY A 275 19.17 2.80 -9.33
C GLY A 275 20.25 1.80 -8.91
N LEU A 276 21.20 2.23 -8.08
CA LEU A 276 22.24 1.36 -7.55
C LEU A 276 21.64 0.32 -6.58
N ALA A 277 20.65 0.70 -5.78
CA ALA A 277 19.96 -0.21 -4.88
C ALA A 277 19.24 -1.31 -5.66
N MET A 278 18.48 -0.98 -6.71
CA MET A 278 17.82 -1.96 -7.58
C MET A 278 18.83 -2.91 -8.23
N SER A 279 19.91 -2.39 -8.82
CA SER A 279 20.96 -3.20 -9.43
C SER A 279 21.67 -4.11 -8.41
N THR A 280 21.82 -3.65 -7.17
CA THR A 280 22.39 -4.45 -6.08
C THR A 280 21.49 -5.64 -5.75
N MET A 281 20.20 -5.40 -5.63
CA MET A 281 19.22 -6.47 -5.36
C MET A 281 19.16 -7.49 -6.52
N ASP A 282 19.19 -7.02 -7.77
CA ASP A 282 19.18 -7.89 -8.94
C ASP A 282 20.42 -8.81 -8.96
N LEU A 283 21.60 -8.28 -8.64
CA LEU A 283 22.83 -9.10 -8.59
C LEU A 283 22.85 -10.07 -7.41
N ILE A 284 22.29 -9.71 -6.25
CA ILE A 284 22.09 -10.65 -5.15
C ILE A 284 21.21 -11.82 -5.63
N LYS A 285 20.09 -11.54 -6.28
CA LYS A 285 19.21 -12.57 -6.83
C LYS A 285 19.88 -13.42 -7.91
N LEU A 286 20.61 -12.81 -8.82
CA LEU A 286 21.36 -13.50 -9.87
C LEU A 286 22.37 -14.51 -9.30
N HIS A 287 22.94 -14.25 -8.13
CA HIS A 287 23.88 -15.13 -7.44
C HIS A 287 23.23 -16.07 -6.41
N GLY A 288 21.87 -16.17 -6.40
CA GLY A 288 21.12 -17.11 -5.57
C GLY A 288 20.82 -16.65 -4.16
N GLY A 289 20.98 -15.35 -3.86
CA GLY A 289 20.56 -14.73 -2.60
C GLY A 289 19.19 -14.08 -2.71
N GLU A 290 18.60 -13.71 -1.57
CA GLU A 290 17.30 -13.04 -1.50
C GLU A 290 17.43 -11.72 -0.72
N PRO A 291 17.21 -10.55 -1.36
CA PRO A 291 17.25 -9.24 -0.68
C PRO A 291 16.13 -9.13 0.36
N ALA A 292 16.47 -8.69 1.58
CA ALA A 292 15.52 -8.47 2.67
C ALA A 292 14.84 -7.08 2.60
N ASN A 293 15.45 -6.15 1.87
CA ASN A 293 14.92 -4.79 1.74
C ASN A 293 15.52 -4.07 0.52
N PHE A 294 14.75 -3.10 0.02
CA PHE A 294 15.29 -1.95 -0.68
C PHE A 294 15.64 -0.87 0.35
N LEU A 295 16.80 -0.22 0.24
CA LEU A 295 17.12 0.95 1.05
C LEU A 295 18.05 1.89 0.28
N ASP A 296 17.60 3.15 0.15
CA ASP A 296 18.40 4.26 -0.37
C ASP A 296 18.61 5.30 0.73
N VAL A 297 19.86 5.47 1.16
CA VAL A 297 20.22 6.49 2.15
C VAL A 297 20.34 7.89 1.55
N GLY A 298 20.19 8.03 0.23
CA GLY A 298 20.35 9.29 -0.47
C GLY A 298 21.80 9.78 -0.57
N GLY A 299 21.98 10.90 -1.25
CA GLY A 299 23.31 11.49 -1.51
C GLY A 299 23.85 12.38 -0.39
N GLY A 300 23.19 12.49 0.77
CA GLY A 300 23.54 13.38 1.86
C GLY A 300 23.30 12.80 3.26
N ALA A 301 23.30 11.44 3.39
CA ALA A 301 22.96 10.79 4.64
C ALA A 301 23.89 11.18 5.79
N SER A 302 23.29 11.57 6.93
CA SER A 302 24.03 11.83 8.16
C SER A 302 24.42 10.53 8.87
N VAL A 303 25.31 10.63 9.87
CA VAL A 303 25.68 9.50 10.74
C VAL A 303 24.44 8.90 11.40
N GLU A 304 23.49 9.76 11.80
CA GLU A 304 22.23 9.35 12.45
C GLU A 304 21.37 8.55 11.49
N ALA A 305 21.20 9.01 10.24
CA ALA A 305 20.42 8.30 9.21
C ALA A 305 21.02 6.92 8.88
N VAL A 306 22.35 6.84 8.72
CA VAL A 306 23.05 5.56 8.50
C VAL A 306 22.90 4.64 9.70
N THR A 307 23.01 5.16 10.93
CA THR A 307 22.82 4.38 12.15
C THR A 307 21.40 3.81 12.23
N GLU A 308 20.41 4.62 11.92
CA GLU A 308 19.02 4.18 11.93
C GLU A 308 18.73 3.17 10.81
N ALA A 309 19.33 3.36 9.63
CA ALA A 309 19.26 2.38 8.54
C ALA A 309 19.75 0.99 8.99
N PHE A 310 20.89 0.91 9.66
CA PHE A 310 21.40 -0.36 10.19
C PHE A 310 20.49 -0.94 11.27
N ARG A 311 19.95 -0.13 12.18
CA ARG A 311 18.99 -0.61 13.18
C ARG A 311 17.77 -1.23 12.52
N ILE A 312 17.20 -0.57 11.52
CA ILE A 312 16.03 -1.06 10.79
C ILE A 312 16.33 -2.39 10.10
N ILE A 313 17.49 -2.49 9.43
CA ILE A 313 17.92 -3.73 8.75
C ILE A 313 18.13 -4.86 9.76
N LEU A 314 18.82 -4.61 10.88
CA LEU A 314 19.19 -5.63 11.86
C LEU A 314 18.03 -5.97 12.84
N ASP A 315 17.00 -5.14 12.94
CA ASP A 315 15.75 -5.47 13.66
C ASP A 315 15.00 -6.62 12.95
N ASP A 316 15.21 -6.83 11.65
CA ASP A 316 14.62 -7.95 10.92
C ASP A 316 15.40 -9.25 11.21
N LYS A 317 14.75 -10.16 11.93
CA LYS A 317 15.32 -11.46 12.33
C LYS A 317 15.63 -12.40 11.16
N ASN A 318 15.08 -12.13 9.98
CA ASN A 318 15.37 -12.90 8.77
C ASN A 318 16.73 -12.53 8.16
N VAL A 319 17.26 -11.36 8.48
CA VAL A 319 18.55 -10.88 7.96
C VAL A 319 19.69 -11.70 8.54
N LYS A 320 20.46 -12.34 7.65
CA LYS A 320 21.62 -13.18 7.97
C LYS A 320 22.94 -12.59 7.53
N ALA A 321 22.94 -11.60 6.64
CA ALA A 321 24.09 -10.83 6.22
C ALA A 321 23.66 -9.45 5.73
N VAL A 322 24.57 -8.48 5.72
CA VAL A 322 24.32 -7.13 5.22
C VAL A 322 25.30 -6.77 4.12
N LEU A 323 24.80 -6.24 3.01
CA LEU A 323 25.60 -5.64 1.94
C LEU A 323 25.46 -4.12 1.96
N VAL A 324 26.57 -3.44 2.18
CA VAL A 324 26.71 -2.00 1.98
C VAL A 324 27.33 -1.75 0.63
N ASN A 325 26.64 -1.06 -0.26
CA ASN A 325 27.13 -0.74 -1.59
C ASN A 325 27.01 0.76 -1.86
N ILE A 326 28.15 1.44 -1.85
CA ILE A 326 28.25 2.89 -1.93
C ILE A 326 29.01 3.32 -3.18
N PHE A 327 28.42 4.24 -3.91
CA PHE A 327 29.09 4.99 -4.94
C PHE A 327 29.27 6.45 -4.49
N GLY A 328 30.51 6.83 -4.16
CA GLY A 328 30.87 8.18 -3.73
C GLY A 328 30.78 9.18 -4.88
N GLY A 329 29.77 9.99 -4.86
CA GLY A 329 29.58 11.14 -5.75
C GLY A 329 29.66 12.45 -4.95
N ILE A 330 28.51 13.09 -4.75
CA ILE A 330 28.36 14.26 -3.85
C ILE A 330 28.74 13.86 -2.43
N MET A 331 28.26 12.70 -1.96
CA MET A 331 28.72 12.09 -0.72
C MET A 331 30.04 11.36 -0.96
N LYS A 332 31.05 11.63 -0.15
CA LYS A 332 32.37 11.01 -0.24
C LYS A 332 32.43 9.70 0.52
N CYS A 333 33.14 8.71 0.01
CA CYS A 333 33.27 7.40 0.63
C CYS A 333 33.81 7.43 2.06
N ASP A 334 34.77 8.30 2.35
CA ASP A 334 35.35 8.43 3.69
C ASP A 334 34.34 8.92 4.74
N VAL A 335 33.44 9.82 4.37
CA VAL A 335 32.35 10.29 5.26
C VAL A 335 31.36 9.17 5.56
N ILE A 336 31.03 8.35 4.55
CA ILE A 336 30.14 7.20 4.77
C ILE A 336 30.82 6.14 5.65
N VAL A 337 32.11 5.87 5.45
CA VAL A 337 32.84 4.91 6.30
C VAL A 337 32.89 5.40 7.74
N GLU A 338 33.09 6.68 7.99
CA GLU A 338 33.00 7.26 9.33
C GLU A 338 31.62 7.03 9.98
N ALA A 339 30.56 7.27 9.21
CA ALA A 339 29.19 7.00 9.64
C ALA A 339 28.96 5.49 9.88
N LEU A 340 29.46 4.64 8.98
CA LEU A 340 29.39 3.19 9.09
C LEU A 340 30.10 2.69 10.37
N MET A 341 31.33 3.16 10.64
CA MET A 341 32.08 2.78 11.84
C MET A 341 31.36 3.21 13.12
N THR A 342 30.83 4.43 13.13
CA THR A 342 30.03 4.94 14.25
C THR A 342 28.76 4.11 14.47
N ALA A 343 28.10 3.73 13.39
CA ALA A 343 26.92 2.88 13.46
C ALA A 343 27.25 1.46 13.92
N TYR A 344 28.37 0.90 13.42
CA TYR A 344 28.86 -0.42 13.82
C TYR A 344 29.07 -0.50 15.35
N ASP A 345 29.68 0.52 15.93
CA ASP A 345 29.94 0.56 17.39
C ASP A 345 28.65 0.78 18.21
N LYS A 346 27.67 1.51 17.67
CA LYS A 346 26.41 1.81 18.37
C LYS A 346 25.39 0.70 18.32
N VAL A 347 25.34 -0.03 17.21
CA VAL A 347 24.29 -1.03 16.95
C VAL A 347 24.76 -2.43 17.32
N GLY A 348 26.06 -2.74 17.04
CA GLY A 348 26.61 -4.08 17.11
C GLY A 348 26.20 -4.93 15.91
N PHE A 349 27.15 -5.68 15.34
CA PHE A 349 26.88 -6.57 14.21
C PHE A 349 27.14 -8.01 14.62
N GLU A 350 26.08 -8.82 14.59
CA GLU A 350 26.16 -10.27 14.84
C GLU A 350 26.12 -11.07 13.53
N VAL A 351 25.95 -10.38 12.40
CA VAL A 351 25.87 -10.97 11.05
C VAL A 351 27.03 -10.46 10.19
N PRO A 352 27.47 -11.23 9.17
CA PRO A 352 28.48 -10.80 8.23
C PRO A 352 28.14 -9.48 7.56
N LEU A 353 29.13 -8.57 7.47
CA LEU A 353 29.01 -7.28 6.81
C LEU A 353 29.96 -7.24 5.61
N VAL A 354 29.39 -7.13 4.41
CA VAL A 354 30.13 -6.94 3.16
C VAL A 354 30.03 -5.49 2.73
N VAL A 355 31.16 -4.86 2.41
CA VAL A 355 31.20 -3.45 2.02
C VAL A 355 31.90 -3.29 0.67
N ARG A 356 31.19 -2.68 -0.27
CA ARG A 356 31.74 -2.23 -1.55
C ARG A 356 31.70 -0.72 -1.62
N LEU A 357 32.85 -0.12 -1.90
CA LEU A 357 33.03 1.32 -2.05
C LEU A 357 33.61 1.64 -3.41
N GLU A 358 33.13 2.67 -4.07
CA GLU A 358 33.69 3.24 -5.28
C GLU A 358 33.44 4.74 -5.36
N GLY A 359 34.24 5.48 -6.13
CA GLY A 359 34.08 6.91 -6.35
C GLY A 359 34.95 7.79 -5.48
N THR A 360 34.48 8.98 -5.11
CA THR A 360 35.30 10.01 -4.45
C THR A 360 35.81 9.55 -3.08
N ASN A 361 37.11 9.68 -2.87
CA ASN A 361 37.84 9.32 -1.64
C ASN A 361 37.80 7.82 -1.30
N VAL A 362 37.65 6.94 -2.30
CA VAL A 362 37.55 5.49 -2.07
C VAL A 362 38.79 4.89 -1.42
N GLU A 363 40.00 5.31 -1.81
CA GLU A 363 41.24 4.77 -1.24
C GLU A 363 41.35 5.11 0.24
N LYS A 364 41.07 6.35 0.62
CA LYS A 364 41.03 6.76 2.03
C LYS A 364 40.01 5.95 2.82
N ALA A 365 38.82 5.75 2.24
CA ALA A 365 37.75 4.98 2.86
C ALA A 365 38.13 3.50 3.07
N ARG A 366 38.81 2.88 2.09
CA ARG A 366 39.33 1.50 2.22
C ARG A 366 40.35 1.39 3.33
N GLN A 367 41.31 2.33 3.39
CA GLN A 367 42.28 2.39 4.47
C GLN A 367 41.61 2.50 5.84
N MET A 368 40.60 3.35 5.99
CA MET A 368 39.81 3.48 7.22
C MET A 368 39.14 2.16 7.64
N LEU A 369 38.58 1.40 6.67
CA LEU A 369 37.99 0.09 6.93
C LEU A 369 39.06 -0.92 7.43
N GLU A 370 40.21 -0.99 6.77
CA GLU A 370 41.33 -1.89 7.13
C GLU A 370 41.88 -1.56 8.53
N GLU A 371 42.10 -0.28 8.83
CA GLU A 371 42.62 0.19 10.12
C GLU A 371 41.63 0.06 11.27
N SER A 372 40.33 -0.12 10.97
CA SER A 372 39.26 -0.20 11.98
C SER A 372 39.37 -1.45 12.87
N GLY A 373 40.02 -2.51 12.40
CA GLY A 373 40.08 -3.80 13.09
C GLY A 373 38.74 -4.53 13.25
N LYS A 374 37.72 -4.09 12.54
CA LYS A 374 36.37 -4.70 12.55
C LYS A 374 36.27 -5.85 11.54
N ASP A 375 35.41 -6.83 11.84
CA ASP A 375 35.18 -7.96 10.92
C ASP A 375 34.30 -7.53 9.76
N ILE A 376 34.89 -6.89 8.76
CA ILE A 376 34.24 -6.36 7.56
C ILE A 376 34.88 -6.98 6.32
N ILE A 377 34.05 -7.59 5.49
CA ILE A 377 34.44 -8.19 4.22
C ILE A 377 34.40 -7.10 3.14
N THR A 378 35.54 -6.71 2.61
CA THR A 378 35.62 -5.72 1.52
C THR A 378 35.42 -6.41 0.16
N ALA A 379 34.78 -5.73 -0.78
CA ALA A 379 34.57 -6.20 -2.15
C ALA A 379 35.15 -5.23 -3.17
N SER A 380 35.69 -5.79 -4.27
CA SER A 380 36.36 -5.04 -5.34
C SER A 380 35.37 -4.37 -6.30
N ASP A 381 34.26 -5.07 -6.60
CA ASP A 381 33.20 -4.63 -7.53
C ASP A 381 31.85 -5.16 -7.07
N LEU A 382 30.80 -4.80 -7.80
CA LEU A 382 29.43 -5.14 -7.43
C LEU A 382 29.13 -6.65 -7.53
N THR A 383 29.73 -7.33 -8.51
CA THR A 383 29.59 -8.78 -8.67
C THR A 383 30.29 -9.54 -7.55
N ASP A 384 31.53 -9.09 -7.19
CA ASP A 384 32.28 -9.64 -6.07
C ASP A 384 31.55 -9.44 -4.75
N ALA A 385 30.93 -8.27 -4.56
CA ALA A 385 30.12 -7.96 -3.38
C ALA A 385 28.91 -8.91 -3.26
N ALA A 386 28.17 -9.11 -4.35
CA ALA A 386 27.02 -10.02 -4.37
C ALA A 386 27.44 -11.46 -4.07
N LYS A 387 28.52 -11.95 -4.68
CA LYS A 387 29.06 -13.31 -4.42
C LYS A 387 29.50 -13.48 -2.96
N LYS A 388 30.19 -12.49 -2.40
CA LYS A 388 30.71 -12.54 -1.02
C LYS A 388 29.58 -12.54 -0.01
N VAL A 389 28.55 -11.68 -0.19
CA VAL A 389 27.42 -11.64 0.75
C VAL A 389 26.57 -12.91 0.68
N VAL A 390 26.34 -13.46 -0.53
CA VAL A 390 25.62 -14.73 -0.67
C VAL A 390 26.44 -15.89 -0.10
N GLY A 391 27.76 -15.93 -0.37
CA GLY A 391 28.65 -16.95 0.17
C GLY A 391 28.82 -16.89 1.69
N SER A 392 28.57 -15.76 2.34
CA SER A 392 28.68 -15.62 3.80
C SER A 392 27.52 -16.23 4.58
N ILE A 393 26.41 -16.58 3.90
CA ILE A 393 25.21 -17.18 4.52
C ILE A 393 24.93 -18.61 4.05
N SER A 394 25.81 -19.17 3.19
CA SER A 394 25.71 -20.51 2.59
C SER A 394 26.18 -21.61 3.52
#